data_6c5a2750dd6395eed1a62b333bf3e7fa
#
_entry.id   6c5a2750dd6395eed1a62b333bf3e7fa
#
_cell.length_a   1.000
_cell.length_b   1.000
_cell.length_c   1.000
_cell.angle_alpha   90.00
_cell.angle_beta   90.00
_cell.angle_gamma   90.00
#
_symmetry.space_group_name_H-M   'P 1'
#
loop_
_entity.id
_entity.type
_entity.pdbx_description
1 polymer ?
#
loop_
_entity_poly.entity_id
_entity_poly.type
_entity_poly.pdbx_seq_one_letter_code
_entity_poly.pdbx_strand_id
1 'polypeptide(L)'
;MKPVSVSEIRALPDYERGRDEFRKHVLAIKEPRRVTVGSHLTFLFENRDTVLYQIQEMLRVERITDPAAVAHEVETYNELVPGRDELTATLLIEFEDASERAVMLRALVGLERHVKIEIDGCQPCAAVFDDRQMSPDKISAVHYIRFPLGK
;
A
#
# COMPACT_ATOMS: atom_id res chain seq x y z
N MET A 1 13.07 4.75 -6.70
CA MET A 1 12.44 4.25 -7.96
C MET A 1 11.82 5.40 -8.72
N LYS A 2 11.67 5.26 -10.05
CA LYS A 2 11.00 6.26 -10.87
C LYS A 2 9.48 6.21 -10.63
N PRO A 3 8.79 7.35 -10.44
CA PRO A 3 7.34 7.37 -10.32
C PRO A 3 6.62 6.83 -11.55
N VAL A 4 5.37 6.40 -11.37
CA VAL A 4 4.49 5.99 -12.47
C VAL A 4 4.07 7.25 -13.24
N SER A 5 4.13 7.18 -14.57
CA SER A 5 3.67 8.26 -15.47
C SER A 5 2.22 8.02 -15.91
N VAL A 6 1.46 9.10 -16.07
CA VAL A 6 0.09 9.04 -16.63
C VAL A 6 0.09 8.34 -18.00
N SER A 7 1.14 8.51 -18.80
CA SER A 7 1.26 7.86 -20.11
C SER A 7 1.33 6.34 -20.07
N GLU A 8 1.63 5.76 -18.90
CA GLU A 8 1.68 4.30 -18.72
C GLU A 8 0.32 3.71 -18.35
N ILE A 9 -0.65 4.55 -18.00
CA ILE A 9 -1.99 4.11 -17.64
C ILE A 9 -2.75 3.71 -18.91
N ARG A 10 -3.26 2.49 -18.89
CA ARG A 10 -4.08 1.96 -19.99
C ARG A 10 -5.53 2.42 -19.81
N ALA A 11 -6.21 2.71 -20.92
CA ALA A 11 -7.65 2.93 -20.92
C ALA A 11 -8.37 1.67 -20.42
N LEU A 12 -9.51 1.84 -19.75
CA LEU A 12 -10.22 0.71 -19.11
C LEU A 12 -10.49 -0.47 -20.03
N PRO A 13 -10.96 -0.30 -21.29
CA PRO A 13 -11.15 -1.43 -22.18
C PRO A 13 -9.87 -2.20 -22.51
N ASP A 14 -8.74 -1.49 -22.68
CA ASP A 14 -7.45 -2.10 -22.95
C ASP A 14 -6.92 -2.81 -21.71
N TYR A 15 -7.09 -2.20 -20.56
CA TYR A 15 -6.70 -2.82 -19.28
C TYR A 15 -7.48 -4.11 -19.02
N GLU A 16 -8.79 -4.13 -19.24
CA GLU A 16 -9.63 -5.32 -19.06
C GLU A 16 -9.16 -6.48 -19.93
N ARG A 17 -8.76 -6.21 -21.17
CA ARG A 17 -8.26 -7.25 -22.08
C ARG A 17 -6.97 -7.90 -21.61
N GLY A 18 -6.09 -7.15 -20.99
CA GLY A 18 -4.79 -7.65 -20.50
C GLY A 18 -4.73 -7.90 -19.00
N ARG A 19 -5.84 -7.70 -18.29
CA ARG A 19 -5.86 -7.70 -16.82
C ARG A 19 -5.42 -9.02 -16.20
N ASP A 20 -5.90 -10.13 -16.69
CA ASP A 20 -5.60 -11.45 -16.09
C ASP A 20 -4.11 -11.76 -16.14
N GLU A 21 -3.47 -11.51 -17.26
CA GLU A 21 -2.02 -11.69 -17.43
C GLU A 21 -1.23 -10.72 -16.54
N PHE A 22 -1.62 -9.46 -16.53
CA PHE A 22 -0.98 -8.43 -15.72
C PHE A 22 -1.14 -8.73 -14.22
N ARG A 23 -2.36 -9.09 -13.80
CA ARG A 23 -2.64 -9.49 -12.41
C ARG A 23 -1.78 -10.66 -11.98
N LYS A 24 -1.67 -11.69 -12.80
CA LYS A 24 -0.84 -12.86 -12.53
C LYS A 24 0.63 -12.48 -12.35
N HIS A 25 1.14 -11.63 -13.22
CA HIS A 25 2.50 -11.11 -13.14
C HIS A 25 2.75 -10.35 -11.82
N VAL A 26 1.83 -9.45 -11.46
CA VAL A 26 1.95 -8.63 -10.24
C VAL A 26 1.81 -9.48 -8.97
N LEU A 27 0.94 -10.49 -8.97
CA LEU A 27 0.83 -11.40 -7.83
C LEU A 27 2.13 -12.16 -7.57
N ALA A 28 2.84 -12.55 -8.61
CA ALA A 28 4.16 -13.16 -8.49
C ALA A 28 5.20 -12.19 -7.89
N ILE A 29 5.13 -10.91 -8.26
CA ILE A 29 5.98 -9.86 -7.67
C ILE A 29 5.65 -9.65 -6.20
N LYS A 30 4.38 -9.67 -5.84
CA LYS A 30 3.92 -9.42 -4.46
C LYS A 30 4.30 -10.53 -3.48
N GLU A 31 4.37 -11.78 -3.93
CA GLU A 31 4.57 -12.93 -3.05
C GLU A 31 5.79 -12.78 -2.13
N PRO A 32 7.02 -12.52 -2.62
CA PRO A 32 8.19 -12.35 -1.77
C PRO A 32 8.20 -11.03 -0.99
N ARG A 33 7.24 -10.14 -1.25
CA ARG A 33 7.14 -8.82 -0.62
C ARG A 33 6.15 -8.78 0.53
N ARG A 34 5.48 -9.89 0.83
CA ARG A 34 4.56 -10.02 1.94
C ARG A 34 5.30 -10.50 3.18
N VAL A 35 5.18 -9.74 4.26
CA VAL A 35 5.71 -10.13 5.57
C VAL A 35 4.55 -10.17 6.56
N THR A 36 4.27 -11.35 7.10
CA THR A 36 3.23 -11.53 8.10
C THR A 36 3.84 -11.45 9.50
N VAL A 37 3.25 -10.63 10.35
CA VAL A 37 3.64 -10.47 11.75
C VAL A 37 2.46 -10.89 12.62
N GLY A 38 2.62 -11.96 13.36
CA GLY A 38 1.51 -12.56 14.12
C GLY A 38 0.42 -13.12 13.21
N SER A 39 -0.81 -13.14 13.70
CA SER A 39 -1.95 -13.74 12.99
C SER A 39 -2.77 -12.75 12.17
N HIS A 40 -2.57 -11.46 12.36
CA HIS A 40 -3.48 -10.43 11.83
C HIS A 40 -2.83 -9.30 11.07
N LEU A 41 -1.51 -9.19 11.08
CA LEU A 41 -0.80 -8.09 10.41
C LEU A 41 -0.04 -8.62 9.20
N THR A 42 -0.28 -8.03 8.04
CA THR A 42 0.46 -8.30 6.82
C THR A 42 1.03 -7.01 6.26
N PHE A 43 2.34 -6.98 6.04
CA PHE A 43 3.04 -5.87 5.41
C PHE A 43 3.35 -6.26 3.97
N LEU A 44 2.81 -5.53 3.02
CA LEU A 44 3.17 -5.67 1.61
C LEU A 44 4.14 -4.53 1.26
N PHE A 45 5.40 -4.86 1.04
CA PHE A 45 6.39 -3.87 0.61
C PHE A 45 6.18 -3.53 -0.86
N GLU A 46 5.90 -2.25 -1.09
CA GLU A 46 5.54 -1.77 -2.42
C GLU A 46 6.76 -1.55 -3.32
N ASN A 47 6.54 -1.62 -4.61
CA ASN A 47 7.44 -1.15 -5.62
C ASN A 47 6.63 -0.46 -6.73
N ARG A 48 7.31 -0.02 -7.76
CA ARG A 48 6.68 0.68 -8.88
C ARG A 48 5.59 -0.17 -9.56
N ASP A 49 5.85 -1.46 -9.74
CA ASP A 49 4.90 -2.36 -10.43
C ASP A 49 3.66 -2.63 -9.59
N THR A 50 3.81 -2.81 -8.27
CA THR A 50 2.68 -3.00 -7.38
C THR A 50 1.82 -1.73 -7.30
N VAL A 51 2.46 -0.56 -7.32
CA VAL A 51 1.75 0.73 -7.33
C VAL A 51 1.02 0.96 -8.65
N LEU A 52 1.65 0.68 -9.78
CA LEU A 52 0.99 0.75 -11.11
C LEU A 52 -0.26 -0.13 -11.15
N TYR A 53 -0.14 -1.35 -10.65
CA TYR A 53 -1.27 -2.27 -10.57
C TYR A 53 -2.42 -1.69 -9.72
N GLN A 54 -2.09 -1.16 -8.55
CA GLN A 54 -3.09 -0.58 -7.66
C GLN A 54 -3.81 0.62 -8.29
N ILE A 55 -3.09 1.48 -9.00
CA ILE A 55 -3.69 2.59 -9.74
C ILE A 55 -4.69 2.05 -10.77
N GLN A 56 -4.28 1.09 -11.59
CA GLN A 56 -5.15 0.52 -12.62
C GLN A 56 -6.39 -0.15 -12.03
N GLU A 57 -6.24 -0.90 -10.94
CA GLU A 57 -7.38 -1.54 -10.26
C GLU A 57 -8.34 -0.52 -9.66
N MET A 58 -7.83 0.56 -9.09
CA MET A 58 -8.66 1.62 -8.53
C MET A 58 -9.46 2.33 -9.63
N LEU A 59 -8.81 2.69 -10.73
CA LEU A 59 -9.47 3.29 -11.89
C LEU A 59 -10.56 2.37 -12.46
N ARG A 60 -10.28 1.07 -12.48
CA ARG A 60 -11.22 0.05 -12.94
C ARG A 60 -12.45 -0.05 -12.04
N VAL A 61 -12.25 -0.21 -10.74
CA VAL A 61 -13.34 -0.41 -9.76
C VAL A 61 -14.24 0.82 -9.68
N GLU A 62 -13.66 2.01 -9.68
CA GLU A 62 -14.38 3.27 -9.58
C GLU A 62 -14.78 3.85 -10.95
N ARG A 63 -14.41 3.18 -12.05
CA ARG A 63 -14.70 3.58 -13.43
C ARG A 63 -14.28 5.02 -13.73
N ILE A 64 -13.07 5.37 -13.30
CA ILE A 64 -12.50 6.69 -13.51
C ILE A 64 -11.92 6.77 -14.94
N THR A 65 -12.45 7.69 -15.74
CA THR A 65 -12.01 7.91 -17.13
C THR A 65 -11.63 9.35 -17.41
N ASP A 66 -12.05 10.30 -16.57
CA ASP A 66 -11.70 11.71 -16.73
C ASP A 66 -10.18 11.90 -16.59
N PRO A 67 -9.50 12.55 -17.57
CA PRO A 67 -8.05 12.70 -17.54
C PRO A 67 -7.51 13.38 -16.28
N ALA A 68 -8.20 14.39 -15.75
CA ALA A 68 -7.78 15.08 -14.55
C ALA A 68 -7.89 14.18 -13.31
N ALA A 69 -8.95 13.36 -13.23
CA ALA A 69 -9.14 12.40 -12.15
C ALA A 69 -8.11 11.28 -12.23
N VAL A 70 -7.77 10.79 -13.42
CA VAL A 70 -6.71 9.80 -13.64
C VAL A 70 -5.37 10.36 -13.16
N ALA A 71 -5.03 11.58 -13.56
CA ALA A 71 -3.78 12.23 -13.14
C ALA A 71 -3.71 12.38 -11.61
N HIS A 72 -4.81 12.71 -10.96
CA HIS A 72 -4.89 12.83 -9.51
C HIS A 72 -4.63 11.49 -8.82
N GLU A 73 -5.21 10.40 -9.32
CA GLU A 73 -4.97 9.05 -8.78
C GLU A 73 -3.50 8.64 -8.93
N VAL A 74 -2.90 8.92 -10.08
CA VAL A 74 -1.47 8.66 -10.31
C VAL A 74 -0.61 9.42 -9.32
N GLU A 75 -0.86 10.70 -9.13
CA GLU A 75 -0.13 11.54 -8.19
C GLU A 75 -0.26 11.00 -6.75
N THR A 76 -1.48 10.69 -6.33
CA THR A 76 -1.76 10.19 -4.98
C THR A 76 -1.05 8.87 -4.70
N TYR A 77 -1.17 7.89 -5.58
CA TYR A 77 -0.55 6.58 -5.37
C TYR A 77 0.96 6.57 -5.60
N ASN A 78 1.50 7.53 -6.33
CA ASN A 78 2.95 7.69 -6.46
C ASN A 78 3.65 7.97 -5.12
N GLU A 79 2.93 8.44 -4.11
CA GLU A 79 3.45 8.57 -2.76
C GLU A 79 3.94 7.22 -2.19
N LEU A 80 3.42 6.09 -2.71
CA LEU A 80 3.80 4.74 -2.31
C LEU A 80 4.99 4.17 -3.09
N VAL A 81 5.40 4.80 -4.18
CA VAL A 81 6.62 4.38 -4.89
C VAL A 81 7.81 4.78 -4.02
N PRO A 82 8.61 3.81 -3.53
CA PRO A 82 9.69 4.14 -2.61
C PRO A 82 10.74 5.02 -3.29
N GLY A 83 11.16 6.05 -2.57
CA GLY A 83 12.26 6.90 -2.95
C GLY A 83 13.60 6.24 -2.69
N ARG A 84 14.66 7.04 -2.74
CA ARG A 84 15.99 6.60 -2.35
C ARG A 84 16.05 6.50 -0.83
N ASP A 85 16.69 5.43 -0.34
CA ASP A 85 16.91 5.21 1.09
C ASP A 85 15.62 5.14 1.93
N GLU A 86 14.54 4.62 1.33
CA GLU A 86 13.30 4.31 2.06
C GLU A 86 12.65 3.03 1.55
N LEU A 87 11.84 2.42 2.41
CA LEU A 87 10.89 1.39 2.03
C LEU A 87 9.49 1.93 2.26
N THR A 88 8.57 1.53 1.40
CA THR A 88 7.14 1.80 1.58
C THR A 88 6.40 0.48 1.67
N ALA A 89 5.35 0.45 2.47
CA ALA A 89 4.53 -0.75 2.62
C ALA A 89 3.07 -0.39 2.81
N THR A 90 2.20 -1.31 2.41
CA THR A 90 0.81 -1.31 2.79
C THR A 90 0.65 -2.29 3.94
N LEU A 91 0.21 -1.80 5.09
CA LEU A 91 -0.13 -2.62 6.25
C LEU A 91 -1.60 -2.98 6.20
N LEU A 92 -1.87 -4.28 6.21
CA LEU A 92 -3.21 -4.84 6.28
C LEU A 92 -3.44 -5.43 7.65
N ILE A 93 -4.51 -5.00 8.32
CA ILE A 93 -4.96 -5.55 9.61
C ILE A 93 -6.16 -6.44 9.31
N GLU A 94 -5.95 -7.76 9.44
CA GLU A 94 -6.86 -8.76 8.91
C GLU A 94 -7.53 -9.56 10.01
N PHE A 95 -8.85 -9.47 10.09
CA PHE A 95 -9.72 -10.28 10.93
C PHE A 95 -10.85 -10.83 10.08
N GLU A 96 -11.09 -12.12 10.10
CA GLU A 96 -12.14 -12.76 9.30
C GLU A 96 -13.54 -12.32 9.74
N ASP A 97 -13.77 -12.28 11.05
CA ASP A 97 -15.04 -11.86 11.61
C ASP A 97 -15.15 -10.32 11.67
N ALA A 98 -16.21 -9.77 11.07
CA ALA A 98 -16.45 -8.33 11.03
C ALA A 98 -16.65 -7.71 12.42
N SER A 99 -17.30 -8.43 13.33
CA SER A 99 -17.53 -7.96 14.70
C SER A 99 -16.24 -7.92 15.50
N GLU A 100 -15.40 -8.93 15.39
CA GLU A 100 -14.08 -8.98 16.00
C GLU A 100 -13.18 -7.87 15.44
N ARG A 101 -13.19 -7.68 14.12
CA ARG A 101 -12.43 -6.61 13.46
C ARG A 101 -12.81 -5.25 14.00
N ALA A 102 -14.09 -4.95 14.16
CA ALA A 102 -14.56 -3.67 14.68
C ALA A 102 -14.05 -3.41 16.10
N VAL A 103 -14.04 -4.42 16.95
CA VAL A 103 -13.51 -4.34 18.30
C VAL A 103 -12.01 -4.12 18.31
N MET A 104 -11.28 -4.90 17.50
CA MET A 104 -9.82 -4.85 17.45
C MET A 104 -9.27 -3.58 16.84
N LEU A 105 -9.94 -3.00 15.84
CA LEU A 105 -9.51 -1.72 15.26
C LEU A 105 -9.62 -0.56 16.26
N ARG A 106 -10.49 -0.66 17.25
CA ARG A 106 -10.56 0.28 18.38
C ARG A 106 -9.47 0.00 19.42
N ALA A 107 -9.24 -1.27 19.73
CA ALA A 107 -8.24 -1.68 20.71
C ALA A 107 -6.81 -1.38 20.25
N LEU A 108 -6.57 -1.35 18.93
CA LEU A 108 -5.26 -1.13 18.34
C LEU A 108 -4.90 0.35 18.12
N VAL A 109 -5.71 1.29 18.59
CA VAL A 109 -5.34 2.71 18.59
C VAL A 109 -4.00 2.89 19.29
N GLY A 110 -3.05 3.56 18.62
CA GLY A 110 -1.68 3.70 19.10
C GLY A 110 -0.68 2.71 18.50
N LEU A 111 -1.14 1.77 17.64
CA LEU A 111 -0.28 0.80 16.96
C LEU A 111 0.88 1.48 16.22
N GLU A 112 0.66 2.65 15.65
CA GLU A 112 1.66 3.42 14.88
C GLU A 112 2.93 3.72 15.67
N ARG A 113 2.86 3.72 16.98
CA ARG A 113 4.02 3.97 17.86
C ARG A 113 4.87 2.72 18.11
N HIS A 114 4.39 1.57 17.67
CA HIS A 114 5.01 0.27 17.96
C HIS A 114 5.51 -0.47 16.72
N VAL A 115 5.35 0.11 15.54
CA VAL A 115 5.80 -0.50 14.28
C VAL A 115 7.17 0.04 13.92
N LYS A 116 8.13 -0.86 13.80
CA LYS A 116 9.50 -0.54 13.36
C LYS A 116 10.04 -1.67 12.50
N ILE A 117 11.02 -1.36 11.68
CA ILE A 117 11.80 -2.35 10.95
C ILE A 117 13.22 -2.42 11.55
N GLU A 118 13.70 -3.62 11.71
CA GLU A 118 15.09 -3.89 12.13
C GLU A 118 15.80 -4.63 11.01
N ILE A 119 16.93 -4.11 10.59
CA ILE A 119 17.78 -4.70 9.55
C ILE A 119 19.14 -4.93 10.18
N ASP A 120 19.68 -6.12 9.99
CA ASP A 120 20.98 -6.50 10.55
C ASP A 120 22.07 -5.48 10.19
N GLY A 121 22.77 -4.99 11.20
CA GLY A 121 23.82 -3.98 11.04
C GLY A 121 23.33 -2.54 10.92
N CYS A 122 22.01 -2.30 11.01
CA CYS A 122 21.43 -0.97 10.94
C CYS A 122 20.71 -0.61 12.24
N GLN A 123 20.50 0.69 12.46
CA GLN A 123 19.66 1.14 13.56
C GLN A 123 18.18 0.83 13.25
N PRO A 124 17.38 0.47 14.28
CA PRO A 124 15.94 0.29 14.09
C PRO A 124 15.29 1.53 13.51
N CYS A 125 14.41 1.35 12.54
CA CYS A 125 13.71 2.44 11.89
C CYS A 125 12.22 2.37 12.21
N ALA A 126 11.68 3.42 12.83
CA ALA A 126 10.27 3.53 13.12
C ALA A 126 9.48 3.78 11.84
N ALA A 127 8.31 3.15 11.74
CA ALA A 127 7.38 3.41 10.65
C ALA A 127 6.79 4.82 10.76
N VAL A 128 6.63 5.49 9.64
CA VAL A 128 5.89 6.75 9.52
C VAL A 128 4.54 6.44 8.90
N PHE A 129 3.48 6.70 9.66
CA PHE A 129 2.10 6.50 9.22
C PHE A 129 1.54 7.79 8.60
N ASP A 130 0.55 7.65 7.73
CA ASP A 130 -0.16 8.78 7.15
C ASP A 130 -1.21 9.28 8.14
N ASP A 131 -1.04 10.51 8.64
CA ASP A 131 -1.96 11.13 9.60
C ASP A 131 -3.38 11.24 9.08
N ARG A 132 -3.56 11.30 7.75
CA ARG A 132 -4.88 11.34 7.10
C ARG A 132 -5.68 10.06 7.33
N GLN A 133 -5.03 8.95 7.66
CA GLN A 133 -5.65 7.64 7.93
C GLN A 133 -5.84 7.39 9.43
N MET A 134 -5.45 8.32 10.28
CA MET A 134 -5.52 8.16 11.73
C MET A 134 -6.80 8.78 12.29
N SER A 135 -7.38 8.12 13.28
CA SER A 135 -8.55 8.59 14.04
C SER A 135 -8.32 8.29 15.51
N PRO A 136 -8.80 9.15 16.44
CA PRO A 136 -8.64 8.91 17.88
C PRO A 136 -9.47 7.72 18.40
N ASP A 137 -10.53 7.32 17.69
CA ASP A 137 -11.47 6.31 18.16
C ASP A 137 -11.16 4.90 17.67
N LYS A 138 -10.62 4.81 16.45
CA LYS A 138 -10.26 3.53 15.81
C LYS A 138 -9.20 3.77 14.75
N ILE A 139 -8.46 2.72 14.41
CA ILE A 139 -7.53 2.74 13.28
C ILE A 139 -8.18 2.15 12.04
N SER A 140 -7.66 2.49 10.87
CA SER A 140 -8.04 1.86 9.61
C SER A 140 -7.51 0.43 9.54
N ALA A 141 -8.19 -0.44 8.79
CA ALA A 141 -7.69 -1.78 8.49
C ALA A 141 -6.57 -1.78 7.44
N VAL A 142 -6.37 -0.65 6.75
CA VAL A 142 -5.34 -0.48 5.71
C VAL A 142 -4.58 0.81 5.99
N HIS A 143 -3.25 0.71 6.09
CA HIS A 143 -2.37 1.86 6.29
C HIS A 143 -1.26 1.87 5.26
N TYR A 144 -0.97 3.04 4.73
CA TYR A 144 0.19 3.28 3.88
C TYR A 144 1.31 3.85 4.74
N ILE A 145 2.41 3.12 4.83
CA ILE A 145 3.51 3.44 5.75
C ILE A 145 4.84 3.55 5.02
N ARG A 146 5.75 4.28 5.64
CA ARG A 146 7.12 4.47 5.15
C ARG A 146 8.12 4.13 6.24
N PHE A 147 9.25 3.59 5.81
CA PHE A 147 10.42 3.38 6.67
C PHE A 147 11.58 4.17 6.07
N PRO A 148 11.87 5.38 6.58
CA PRO A 148 13.01 6.18 6.12
C PRO A 148 14.29 5.58 6.66
N LEU A 149 15.06 4.90 5.81
CA LEU A 149 16.30 4.20 6.17
C LEU A 149 17.53 5.09 6.07
N GLY A 150 17.38 6.28 5.52
CA GLY A 150 18.45 7.23 5.31
C GLY A 150 18.93 7.86 6.62
N LYS A 151 20.06 7.43 7.05
CA LYS A 151 21.17 7.88 7.91
C LYS A 151 21.68 6.82 8.83
#